data_298b8c6fdd47c7eb5c8b4d8f98b4972a
#
_entry.id   298b8c6fdd47c7eb5c8b4d8f98b4972a
#
_cell.length_a   1.000
_cell.length_b   1.000
_cell.length_c   1.000
_cell.angle_alpha   90.00
_cell.angle_beta   90.00
_cell.angle_gamma   90.00
#
_symmetry.space_group_name_H-M   'P 1'
#
loop_
_entity.id
_entity.type
_entity.pdbx_description
1 polymer ?
#
loop_
_entity_poly.entity_id
_entity_poly.type
_entity_poly.pdbx_seq_one_letter_code
_entity_poly.pdbx_strand_id
1 'polypeptide(L)'
;MNLQTKADFTALMHKFLDPLKPYYSAGCARLHLGETGVTYNQNAIELEAFSRPLWALVPFWVGGGSEPEFEKIYRKGLAAGTDPENPEYWGTTGEYDQCYVEMAAIACGILTAPEKLWTPLSDTEKQNLAAWLGQINAHTIPDCNWQFFRILVNLALKSVGMPYSPELLEDGLCKIDSYYSGDGWSTDGASVQKDYYQSQ
;
A
#
# COMPACT_ATOMS: atom_id res chain seq x y z
N MET A 1 5.84 22.06 -17.62
CA MET A 1 6.00 22.44 -16.19
C MET A 1 7.45 22.23 -15.85
N ASN A 2 8.13 23.20 -15.24
CA ASN A 2 9.52 23.04 -14.82
C ASN A 2 9.51 22.65 -13.34
N LEU A 3 9.92 21.42 -13.02
CA LEU A 3 9.89 20.86 -11.65
C LEU A 3 11.27 21.05 -11.02
N GLN A 4 11.45 22.12 -10.28
CA GLN A 4 12.73 22.47 -9.66
C GLN A 4 12.66 22.63 -8.14
N THR A 5 11.47 22.91 -7.61
CA THR A 5 11.28 23.19 -6.18
C THR A 5 10.25 22.27 -5.55
N LYS A 6 10.28 22.14 -4.22
CA LYS A 6 9.24 21.44 -3.46
C LYS A 6 7.83 21.96 -3.80
N ALA A 7 7.68 23.27 -4.00
CA ALA A 7 6.40 23.88 -4.36
C ALA A 7 5.90 23.41 -5.73
N ASP A 8 6.78 23.22 -6.71
CA ASP A 8 6.43 22.70 -8.04
C ASP A 8 5.90 21.26 -7.96
N PHE A 9 6.57 20.40 -7.17
CA PHE A 9 6.12 19.03 -6.93
C PHE A 9 4.81 18.97 -6.18
N THR A 10 4.62 19.83 -5.16
CA THR A 10 3.34 19.94 -4.44
C THR A 10 2.21 20.37 -5.38
N ALA A 11 2.44 21.38 -6.21
CA ALA A 11 1.44 21.80 -7.20
C ALA A 11 1.12 20.71 -8.23
N LEU A 12 2.11 19.92 -8.63
CA LEU A 12 1.90 18.78 -9.52
C LEU A 12 1.09 17.68 -8.83
N MET A 13 1.38 17.37 -7.56
CA MET A 13 0.60 16.41 -6.78
C MET A 13 -0.88 16.82 -6.74
N HIS A 14 -1.18 18.06 -6.39
CA HIS A 14 -2.57 18.56 -6.39
C HIS A 14 -3.24 18.47 -7.75
N LYS A 15 -2.50 18.79 -8.82
CA LYS A 15 -3.02 18.68 -10.19
C LYS A 15 -3.46 17.26 -10.54
N PHE A 16 -2.78 16.24 -10.02
CA PHE A 16 -3.15 14.83 -10.24
C PHE A 16 -4.19 14.33 -9.24
N LEU A 17 -4.12 14.72 -7.98
CA LEU A 17 -4.96 14.13 -6.94
C LEU A 17 -6.30 14.85 -6.74
N ASP A 18 -6.37 16.18 -6.86
CA ASP A 18 -7.62 16.91 -6.64
C ASP A 18 -8.75 16.49 -7.58
N PRO A 19 -8.50 16.21 -8.88
CA PRO A 19 -9.53 15.69 -9.79
C PRO A 19 -10.09 14.32 -9.40
N LEU A 20 -9.41 13.55 -8.54
CA LEU A 20 -9.86 12.22 -8.13
C LEU A 20 -10.96 12.27 -7.06
N LYS A 21 -11.06 13.36 -6.30
CA LYS A 21 -11.96 13.49 -5.15
C LYS A 21 -13.42 13.11 -5.44
N PRO A 22 -14.03 13.51 -6.57
CA PRO A 22 -15.42 13.16 -6.87
C PRO A 22 -15.66 11.67 -7.17
N TYR A 23 -14.60 10.90 -7.40
CA TYR A 23 -14.68 9.49 -7.83
C TYR A 23 -14.52 8.50 -6.67
N TYR A 24 -14.26 8.99 -5.45
CA TYR A 24 -14.28 8.12 -4.27
C TYR A 24 -15.70 7.64 -3.98
N SER A 25 -15.83 6.37 -3.60
CA SER A 25 -17.08 5.78 -3.14
C SER A 25 -17.63 6.47 -1.88
N ALA A 26 -18.88 6.18 -1.51
CA ALA A 26 -19.52 6.77 -0.35
C ALA A 26 -18.75 6.51 0.97
N GLY A 27 -18.20 5.30 1.14
CA GLY A 27 -17.31 4.92 2.26
C GLY A 27 -15.86 5.35 2.08
N CYS A 28 -15.51 5.90 0.91
CA CYS A 28 -14.16 6.27 0.50
C CYS A 28 -13.18 5.08 0.34
N ALA A 29 -13.63 3.84 0.43
CA ALA A 29 -12.75 2.67 0.33
C ALA A 29 -12.36 2.31 -1.11
N ARG A 30 -13.04 2.87 -2.09
CA ARG A 30 -12.87 2.59 -3.52
C ARG A 30 -12.71 3.88 -4.31
N LEU A 31 -11.88 3.85 -5.35
CA LEU A 31 -11.77 4.95 -6.29
C LEU A 31 -12.16 4.47 -7.69
N HIS A 32 -13.29 4.99 -8.18
CA HIS A 32 -13.90 4.57 -9.44
C HIS A 32 -13.35 5.39 -10.62
N LEU A 33 -12.30 4.89 -11.29
CA LEU A 33 -11.69 5.56 -12.45
C LEU A 33 -12.13 4.99 -13.81
N GLY A 34 -13.16 4.12 -13.81
CA GLY A 34 -13.70 3.49 -15.00
C GLY A 34 -13.21 2.05 -15.18
N GLU A 35 -13.45 1.50 -16.37
CA GLU A 35 -13.05 0.16 -16.75
C GLU A 35 -11.64 0.16 -17.33
N THR A 36 -10.86 -0.88 -16.99
CA THR A 36 -9.52 -1.08 -17.50
C THR A 36 -9.40 -2.44 -18.18
N GLY A 37 -8.35 -2.63 -18.98
CA GLY A 37 -8.08 -3.90 -19.66
C GLY A 37 -7.25 -4.90 -18.84
N VAL A 38 -7.13 -4.72 -17.52
CA VAL A 38 -6.36 -5.62 -16.64
C VAL A 38 -7.10 -6.93 -16.37
N THR A 39 -6.35 -7.95 -15.94
CA THR A 39 -6.88 -9.32 -15.79
C THR A 39 -7.40 -9.63 -14.39
N TYR A 40 -7.09 -8.82 -13.39
CA TYR A 40 -7.60 -8.99 -12.03
C TYR A 40 -8.98 -8.33 -11.84
N ASN A 41 -9.66 -8.66 -10.74
CA ASN A 41 -11.04 -8.28 -10.50
C ASN A 41 -11.22 -6.78 -10.23
N GLN A 42 -12.45 -6.28 -10.40
CA GLN A 42 -12.80 -4.87 -10.23
C GLN A 42 -12.49 -4.35 -8.83
N ASN A 43 -12.62 -5.16 -7.78
CA ASN A 43 -12.29 -4.77 -6.42
C ASN A 43 -10.80 -4.43 -6.28
N ALA A 44 -9.92 -5.24 -6.86
CA ALA A 44 -8.48 -4.97 -6.85
C ALA A 44 -8.13 -3.71 -7.68
N ILE A 45 -8.82 -3.47 -8.80
CA ILE A 45 -8.65 -2.25 -9.62
C ILE A 45 -8.98 -1.00 -8.80
N GLU A 46 -10.11 -1.00 -8.11
CA GLU A 46 -10.58 0.14 -7.32
C GLU A 46 -9.73 0.36 -6.06
N LEU A 47 -9.22 -0.73 -5.46
CA LEU A 47 -8.26 -0.68 -4.37
C LEU A 47 -6.90 -0.14 -4.85
N GLU A 48 -6.42 -0.56 -6.02
CA GLU A 48 -5.21 -0.02 -6.62
C GLU A 48 -5.34 1.50 -6.82
N ALA A 49 -6.44 1.94 -7.40
CA ALA A 49 -6.71 3.37 -7.59
C ALA A 49 -6.76 4.13 -6.25
N PHE A 50 -7.31 3.52 -5.18
CA PHE A 50 -7.34 4.08 -3.83
C PHE A 50 -5.94 4.14 -3.20
N SER A 51 -5.14 3.08 -3.31
CA SER A 51 -3.88 2.96 -2.56
C SER A 51 -2.72 3.76 -3.18
N ARG A 52 -2.63 3.80 -4.53
CA ARG A 52 -1.49 4.40 -5.24
C ARG A 52 -1.23 5.87 -4.96
N PRO A 53 -2.25 6.75 -4.76
CA PRO A 53 -1.99 8.13 -4.37
C PRO A 53 -1.22 8.28 -3.04
N LEU A 54 -1.20 7.26 -2.17
CA LEU A 54 -0.41 7.28 -0.94
C LEU A 54 1.08 7.44 -1.21
N TRP A 55 1.61 6.96 -2.33
CA TRP A 55 3.00 7.17 -2.73
C TRP A 55 3.36 8.64 -2.93
N ALA A 56 2.39 9.52 -3.16
CA ALA A 56 2.58 10.96 -3.21
C ALA A 56 2.20 11.64 -1.88
N LEU A 57 1.08 11.25 -1.28
CA LEU A 57 0.55 11.89 -0.06
C LEU A 57 1.42 11.62 1.17
N VAL A 58 1.92 10.39 1.32
CA VAL A 58 2.73 10.02 2.48
C VAL A 58 4.03 10.83 2.55
N PRO A 59 4.88 10.91 1.51
CA PRO A 59 6.05 11.79 1.52
C PRO A 59 5.70 13.26 1.71
N PHE A 60 4.58 13.71 1.18
CA PHE A 60 4.10 15.08 1.38
C PHE A 60 3.80 15.37 2.86
N TRP A 61 3.07 14.47 3.54
CA TRP A 61 2.76 14.59 4.97
C TRP A 61 4.02 14.54 5.83
N VAL A 62 4.90 13.55 5.61
CA VAL A 62 6.20 13.43 6.31
C VAL A 62 7.05 14.69 6.13
N GLY A 63 6.99 15.30 4.95
CA GLY A 63 7.65 16.57 4.65
C GLY A 63 6.99 17.81 5.27
N GLY A 64 6.00 17.65 6.19
CA GLY A 64 5.30 18.72 6.89
C GLY A 64 4.11 19.32 6.12
N GLY A 65 3.69 18.68 5.03
CA GLY A 65 2.47 19.06 4.33
C GLY A 65 1.20 18.62 5.08
N SER A 66 0.07 19.24 4.76
CA SER A 66 -1.23 18.89 5.34
C SER A 66 -2.32 19.01 4.29
N GLU A 67 -3.11 17.95 4.15
CA GLU A 67 -4.29 17.87 3.28
C GLU A 67 -5.44 17.22 4.05
N PRO A 68 -6.16 17.99 4.88
CA PRO A 68 -7.18 17.46 5.78
C PRO A 68 -8.28 16.68 5.06
N GLU A 69 -8.59 17.03 3.82
CA GLU A 69 -9.61 16.35 3.02
C GLU A 69 -9.13 14.94 2.62
N PHE A 70 -7.91 14.80 2.10
CA PHE A 70 -7.33 13.49 1.80
C PHE A 70 -7.09 12.68 3.07
N GLU A 71 -6.61 13.30 4.15
CA GLU A 71 -6.47 12.61 5.44
C GLU A 71 -7.80 12.00 5.91
N LYS A 72 -8.90 12.72 5.74
CA LYS A 72 -10.25 12.23 6.07
C LYS A 72 -10.69 11.10 5.12
N ILE A 73 -10.47 11.26 3.80
CA ILE A 73 -10.79 10.23 2.80
C ILE A 73 -10.08 8.93 3.14
N TYR A 74 -8.77 8.98 3.38
CA TYR A 74 -7.99 7.77 3.65
C TYR A 74 -8.37 7.10 4.97
N ARG A 75 -8.57 7.85 6.06
CA ARG A 75 -9.05 7.27 7.33
C ARG A 75 -10.39 6.56 7.17
N LYS A 76 -11.34 7.23 6.50
CA LYS A 76 -12.66 6.65 6.24
C LYS A 76 -12.58 5.43 5.32
N GLY A 77 -11.78 5.51 4.26
CA GLY A 77 -11.58 4.42 3.32
C GLY A 77 -10.91 3.21 3.93
N LEU A 78 -9.87 3.41 4.77
CA LEU A 78 -9.24 2.32 5.51
C LEU A 78 -10.22 1.64 6.46
N ALA A 79 -11.01 2.41 7.21
CA ALA A 79 -12.03 1.87 8.10
C ALA A 79 -13.10 1.06 7.35
N ALA A 80 -13.65 1.61 6.26
CA ALA A 80 -14.70 0.94 5.49
C ALA A 80 -14.18 -0.26 4.69
N GLY A 81 -13.00 -0.13 4.08
CA GLY A 81 -12.42 -1.18 3.24
C GLY A 81 -11.93 -2.42 3.99
N THR A 82 -11.65 -2.29 5.28
CA THR A 82 -11.18 -3.40 6.11
C THR A 82 -12.22 -3.96 7.09
N ASP A 83 -13.40 -3.35 7.17
CA ASP A 83 -14.51 -3.84 7.98
C ASP A 83 -15.30 -4.91 7.22
N PRO A 84 -15.31 -6.19 7.67
CA PRO A 84 -16.02 -7.28 6.99
C PRO A 84 -17.54 -7.07 6.87
N GLU A 85 -18.14 -6.25 7.75
CA GLU A 85 -19.57 -5.95 7.73
C GLU A 85 -19.92 -4.74 6.84
N ASN A 86 -18.91 -4.04 6.31
CA ASN A 86 -19.10 -2.87 5.46
C ASN A 86 -19.35 -3.29 4.00
N PRO A 87 -20.33 -2.68 3.30
CA PRO A 87 -20.56 -2.98 1.87
C PRO A 87 -19.38 -2.67 0.95
N GLU A 88 -18.43 -1.84 1.41
CA GLU A 88 -17.22 -1.51 0.66
C GLU A 88 -15.99 -2.34 1.10
N TYR A 89 -16.20 -3.41 1.87
CA TYR A 89 -15.11 -4.30 2.28
C TYR A 89 -14.28 -4.79 1.07
N TRP A 90 -12.97 -4.73 1.19
CA TRP A 90 -12.04 -5.16 0.13
C TRP A 90 -11.98 -6.68 -0.06
N GLY A 91 -12.66 -7.43 0.80
CA GLY A 91 -12.75 -8.87 0.70
C GLY A 91 -11.58 -9.62 1.32
N THR A 92 -11.68 -10.95 1.23
CA THR A 92 -10.62 -11.88 1.63
C THR A 92 -9.69 -12.11 0.45
N THR A 93 -8.39 -12.07 0.71
CA THR A 93 -7.36 -12.33 -0.31
C THR A 93 -7.13 -13.82 -0.52
N GLY A 94 -6.50 -14.18 -1.62
CA GLY A 94 -6.15 -15.55 -2.00
C GLY A 94 -4.68 -15.71 -2.39
N GLU A 95 -4.36 -16.84 -3.03
CA GLU A 95 -3.02 -17.10 -3.54
C GLU A 95 -2.69 -16.12 -4.69
N TYR A 96 -1.49 -15.52 -4.66
CA TYR A 96 -1.01 -14.59 -5.69
C TYR A 96 -1.92 -13.37 -5.94
N ASP A 97 -2.59 -12.87 -4.90
CA ASP A 97 -3.59 -11.82 -5.00
C ASP A 97 -2.98 -10.44 -5.27
N GLN A 98 -3.56 -9.70 -6.23
CA GLN A 98 -3.13 -8.33 -6.55
C GLN A 98 -3.22 -7.38 -5.34
N CYS A 99 -4.14 -7.62 -4.41
CA CYS A 99 -4.29 -6.79 -3.21
C CYS A 99 -3.00 -6.69 -2.38
N TYR A 100 -2.10 -7.68 -2.46
CA TYR A 100 -0.82 -7.63 -1.74
C TYR A 100 0.09 -6.48 -2.18
N VAL A 101 0.04 -6.13 -3.46
CA VAL A 101 0.76 -4.98 -4.00
C VAL A 101 0.23 -3.68 -3.37
N GLU A 102 -1.09 -3.61 -3.21
CA GLU A 102 -1.76 -2.43 -2.66
C GLU A 102 -1.59 -2.30 -1.14
N MET A 103 -1.49 -3.43 -0.44
CA MET A 103 -1.14 -3.46 0.98
C MET A 103 0.22 -2.78 1.25
N ALA A 104 1.16 -2.84 0.31
CA ALA A 104 2.47 -2.21 0.47
C ALA A 104 2.39 -0.67 0.59
N ALA A 105 1.56 -0.02 -0.23
CA ALA A 105 1.35 1.43 -0.14
C ALA A 105 0.73 1.84 1.20
N ILE A 106 -0.28 1.07 1.67
CA ILE A 106 -0.92 1.29 2.97
C ILE A 106 0.08 1.06 4.10
N ALA A 107 0.84 -0.04 4.05
CA ALA A 107 1.86 -0.39 5.04
C ALA A 107 2.97 0.67 5.12
N CYS A 108 3.46 1.15 3.98
CA CYS A 108 4.42 2.24 3.91
C CYS A 108 3.88 3.50 4.59
N GLY A 109 2.61 3.83 4.37
CA GLY A 109 1.96 4.95 5.03
C GLY A 109 1.84 4.78 6.55
N ILE A 110 1.50 3.58 7.04
CA ILE A 110 1.46 3.29 8.47
C ILE A 110 2.85 3.39 9.10
N LEU A 111 3.90 2.92 8.42
CA LEU A 111 5.28 2.98 8.89
C LEU A 111 5.81 4.40 9.02
N THR A 112 5.47 5.28 8.07
CA THR A 112 6.14 6.57 7.91
C THR A 112 5.30 7.77 8.32
N ALA A 113 3.97 7.64 8.32
CA ALA A 113 3.01 8.67 8.74
C ALA A 113 1.87 8.06 9.60
N PRO A 114 2.19 7.34 10.70
CA PRO A 114 1.17 6.69 11.53
C PRO A 114 0.15 7.67 12.11
N GLU A 115 0.53 8.91 12.38
CA GLU A 115 -0.34 9.97 12.89
C GLU A 115 -1.43 10.38 11.89
N LYS A 116 -1.26 10.05 10.61
CA LYS A 116 -2.23 10.32 9.55
C LYS A 116 -3.18 9.15 9.29
N LEU A 117 -2.66 7.94 9.28
CA LEU A 117 -3.37 6.75 8.80
C LEU A 117 -3.74 5.74 9.88
N TRP A 118 -2.99 5.70 11.00
CA TRP A 118 -3.18 4.69 12.04
C TRP A 118 -3.70 5.28 13.36
N THR A 119 -3.00 6.26 13.91
CA THR A 119 -3.31 6.81 15.24
C THR A 119 -4.74 7.32 15.37
N PRO A 120 -5.34 7.98 14.35
CA PRO A 120 -6.71 8.49 14.44
C PRO A 120 -7.81 7.42 14.37
N LEU A 121 -7.49 6.17 14.01
CA LEU A 121 -8.46 5.08 13.93
C LEU A 121 -8.86 4.62 15.35
N SER A 122 -10.11 4.17 15.49
CA SER A 122 -10.58 3.48 16.69
C SER A 122 -9.89 2.11 16.85
N ASP A 123 -9.99 1.51 18.03
CA ASP A 123 -9.38 0.20 18.30
C ASP A 123 -9.96 -0.89 17.39
N THR A 124 -11.28 -0.87 17.11
CA THR A 124 -11.92 -1.81 16.18
C THR A 124 -11.40 -1.63 14.75
N GLU A 125 -11.29 -0.39 14.25
CA GLU A 125 -10.76 -0.11 12.93
C GLU A 125 -9.30 -0.53 12.79
N LYS A 126 -8.49 -0.33 13.84
CA LYS A 126 -7.10 -0.81 13.90
C LYS A 126 -7.02 -2.33 13.83
N GLN A 127 -7.90 -3.03 14.58
CA GLN A 127 -7.96 -4.50 14.54
C GLN A 127 -8.35 -5.00 13.15
N ASN A 128 -9.38 -4.42 12.53
CA ASN A 128 -9.83 -4.76 11.20
C ASN A 128 -8.73 -4.53 10.16
N LEU A 129 -8.07 -3.37 10.18
CA LEU A 129 -6.97 -3.04 9.28
C LEU A 129 -5.79 -4.00 9.46
N ALA A 130 -5.41 -4.29 10.70
CA ALA A 130 -4.33 -5.24 10.98
C ALA A 130 -4.69 -6.67 10.53
N ALA A 131 -5.92 -7.12 10.76
CA ALA A 131 -6.39 -8.43 10.31
C ALA A 131 -6.40 -8.53 8.78
N TRP A 132 -6.85 -7.49 8.08
CA TRP A 132 -6.86 -7.47 6.62
C TRP A 132 -5.44 -7.48 6.04
N LEU A 133 -4.54 -6.64 6.54
CA LEU A 133 -3.13 -6.64 6.14
C LEU A 133 -2.44 -7.97 6.44
N GLY A 134 -2.76 -8.59 7.58
CA GLY A 134 -2.19 -9.87 8.00
C GLY A 134 -2.50 -11.04 7.06
N GLN A 135 -3.51 -10.94 6.19
CA GLN A 135 -3.86 -11.98 5.23
C GLN A 135 -2.71 -12.34 4.28
N ILE A 136 -1.80 -11.42 3.97
CA ILE A 136 -0.61 -11.70 3.16
C ILE A 136 0.27 -12.81 3.75
N ASN A 137 0.17 -13.05 5.06
CA ASN A 137 0.94 -14.09 5.75
C ASN A 137 0.30 -15.48 5.66
N ALA A 138 -0.96 -15.57 5.23
CA ALA A 138 -1.70 -16.83 5.12
C ALA A 138 -1.59 -17.49 3.74
N HIS A 139 -1.06 -16.78 2.74
CA HIS A 139 -1.09 -17.20 1.34
C HIS A 139 0.29 -17.17 0.69
N THR A 140 0.42 -17.90 -0.43
CA THR A 140 1.61 -17.85 -1.27
C THR A 140 1.68 -16.53 -2.04
N ILE A 141 2.87 -15.96 -2.11
CA ILE A 141 3.19 -14.82 -2.97
C ILE A 141 4.30 -15.21 -3.96
N PRO A 142 4.43 -14.52 -5.10
CA PRO A 142 5.53 -14.75 -6.02
C PRO A 142 6.90 -14.61 -5.35
N ASP A 143 7.83 -15.50 -5.73
CA ASP A 143 9.21 -15.50 -5.24
C ASP A 143 10.06 -14.51 -6.07
N CYS A 144 9.74 -13.23 -5.93
CA CYS A 144 10.33 -12.10 -6.66
C CYS A 144 10.23 -10.82 -5.82
N ASN A 145 10.19 -9.65 -6.44
CA ASN A 145 10.00 -8.35 -5.76
C ASN A 145 8.78 -8.30 -4.83
N TRP A 146 7.80 -9.18 -4.97
CA TRP A 146 6.64 -9.26 -4.08
C TRP A 146 7.01 -9.56 -2.62
N GLN A 147 8.20 -10.09 -2.37
CA GLN A 147 8.71 -10.27 -0.99
C GLN A 147 8.76 -8.93 -0.24
N PHE A 148 9.05 -7.81 -0.93
CA PHE A 148 9.00 -6.48 -0.31
C PHE A 148 7.63 -6.12 0.23
N PHE A 149 6.53 -6.55 -0.40
CA PHE A 149 5.17 -6.26 0.07
C PHE A 149 4.92 -6.94 1.41
N ARG A 150 5.28 -8.21 1.54
CA ARG A 150 5.18 -8.96 2.80
C ARG A 150 6.08 -8.37 3.89
N ILE A 151 7.30 -7.99 3.55
CA ILE A 151 8.23 -7.32 4.46
C ILE A 151 7.62 -6.02 4.98
N LEU A 152 7.14 -5.14 4.10
CA LEU A 152 6.53 -3.85 4.49
C LEU A 152 5.31 -4.03 5.39
N VAL A 153 4.42 -4.98 5.06
CA VAL A 153 3.25 -5.27 5.89
C VAL A 153 3.66 -5.74 7.28
N ASN A 154 4.58 -6.71 7.38
CA ASN A 154 5.02 -7.22 8.69
C ASN A 154 5.75 -6.15 9.50
N LEU A 155 6.56 -5.30 8.88
CA LEU A 155 7.19 -4.15 9.53
C LEU A 155 6.16 -3.14 10.03
N ALA A 156 5.13 -2.83 9.24
CA ALA A 156 4.07 -1.93 9.63
C ALA A 156 3.30 -2.47 10.85
N LEU A 157 2.85 -3.72 10.80
CA LEU A 157 2.16 -4.38 11.90
C LEU A 157 3.02 -4.40 13.17
N LYS A 158 4.30 -4.75 13.05
CA LYS A 158 5.27 -4.72 14.16
C LYS A 158 5.39 -3.32 14.75
N SER A 159 5.50 -2.27 13.92
CA SER A 159 5.72 -0.89 14.37
C SER A 159 4.57 -0.34 15.20
N VAL A 160 3.35 -0.81 14.94
CA VAL A 160 2.13 -0.38 15.65
C VAL A 160 1.66 -1.37 16.72
N GLY A 161 2.48 -2.39 17.04
CA GLY A 161 2.21 -3.37 18.11
C GLY A 161 1.12 -4.38 17.77
N MET A 162 0.84 -4.61 16.49
CA MET A 162 -0.13 -5.62 16.04
C MET A 162 0.54 -6.96 15.72
N PRO A 163 -0.23 -8.08 15.74
CA PRO A 163 0.29 -9.38 15.36
C PRO A 163 0.90 -9.36 13.95
N TYR A 164 2.10 -9.91 13.81
CA TYR A 164 2.82 -10.08 12.55
C TYR A 164 3.52 -11.44 12.53
N SER A 165 4.10 -11.84 11.40
CA SER A 165 4.89 -13.07 11.31
C SER A 165 6.39 -12.76 11.30
N PRO A 166 7.12 -12.98 12.42
CA PRO A 166 8.57 -12.83 12.44
C PRO A 166 9.28 -13.74 11.44
N GLU A 167 8.77 -14.97 11.28
CA GLU A 167 9.36 -16.00 10.40
C GLU A 167 9.28 -15.59 8.94
N LEU A 168 8.10 -15.10 8.49
CA LEU A 168 7.90 -14.65 7.10
C LEU A 168 8.59 -13.32 6.82
N LEU A 169 8.77 -12.48 7.84
CA LEU A 169 9.59 -11.27 7.72
C LEU A 169 11.05 -11.63 7.48
N GLU A 170 11.60 -12.54 8.27
CA GLU A 170 12.99 -12.98 8.14
C GLU A 170 13.22 -13.73 6.82
N ASP A 171 12.32 -14.67 6.44
CA ASP A 171 12.37 -15.37 5.16
C ASP A 171 12.39 -14.39 3.98
N GLY A 172 11.51 -13.38 4.01
CA GLY A 172 11.46 -12.34 2.98
C GLY A 172 12.77 -11.55 2.88
N LEU A 173 13.36 -11.16 4.01
CA LEU A 173 14.64 -10.44 4.05
C LEU A 173 15.77 -11.31 3.49
N CYS A 174 15.84 -12.57 3.88
CA CYS A 174 16.84 -13.52 3.35
C CYS A 174 16.70 -13.72 1.83
N LYS A 175 15.47 -13.81 1.31
CA LYS A 175 15.21 -13.93 -0.12
C LYS A 175 15.67 -12.70 -0.89
N ILE A 176 15.28 -11.51 -0.45
CA ILE A 176 15.70 -10.24 -1.09
C ILE A 176 17.23 -10.14 -1.11
N ASP A 177 17.91 -10.47 -0.01
CA ASP A 177 19.37 -10.46 0.05
C ASP A 177 19.98 -11.46 -0.95
N SER A 178 19.37 -12.64 -1.12
CA SER A 178 19.81 -13.67 -2.06
C SER A 178 19.67 -13.28 -3.54
N TYR A 179 18.80 -12.32 -3.86
CA TYR A 179 18.65 -11.82 -5.23
C TYR A 179 19.76 -10.85 -5.65
N TYR A 180 20.56 -10.36 -4.71
CA TYR A 180 21.67 -9.48 -5.04
C TYR A 180 22.74 -10.22 -5.85
N SER A 181 23.00 -9.73 -7.07
CA SER A 181 23.90 -10.37 -8.04
C SER A 181 25.27 -9.66 -8.18
N GLY A 182 25.56 -8.69 -7.32
CA GLY A 182 26.78 -7.89 -7.38
C GLY A 182 26.63 -6.61 -8.20
N ASP A 183 27.61 -5.71 -8.04
CA ASP A 183 27.73 -4.45 -8.78
C ASP A 183 26.47 -3.53 -8.72
N GLY A 184 25.71 -3.62 -7.63
CA GLY A 184 24.47 -2.85 -7.45
C GLY A 184 23.25 -3.39 -8.21
N TRP A 185 23.32 -4.65 -8.68
CA TRP A 185 22.23 -5.30 -9.40
C TRP A 185 21.57 -6.39 -8.56
N SER A 186 20.28 -6.53 -8.72
CA SER A 186 19.50 -7.67 -8.24
C SER A 186 18.82 -8.40 -9.40
N THR A 187 18.47 -9.65 -9.18
CA THR A 187 17.60 -10.43 -10.08
C THR A 187 16.15 -10.34 -9.60
N ASP A 188 15.19 -10.52 -10.50
CA ASP A 188 13.78 -10.65 -10.11
C ASP A 188 13.49 -12.08 -9.65
N GLY A 189 13.66 -12.28 -8.36
CA GLY A 189 13.56 -13.61 -7.74
C GLY A 189 14.75 -14.51 -8.05
N ALA A 190 14.52 -15.81 -8.06
CA ALA A 190 15.53 -16.84 -8.34
C ALA A 190 15.99 -16.87 -9.81
N SER A 191 15.48 -15.98 -10.67
CA SER A 191 15.93 -15.90 -12.06
C SER A 191 17.36 -15.36 -12.13
N VAL A 192 18.06 -15.69 -13.20
CA VAL A 192 19.40 -15.11 -13.48
C VAL A 192 19.34 -13.79 -14.21
N GLN A 193 18.15 -13.33 -14.56
CA GLN A 193 17.95 -12.08 -15.30
C GLN A 193 18.02 -10.89 -14.35
N LYS A 194 18.94 -9.97 -14.63
CA LYS A 194 19.01 -8.69 -13.93
C LYS A 194 17.84 -7.80 -14.36
N ASP A 195 17.16 -7.20 -13.40
CA ASP A 195 15.99 -6.39 -13.66
C ASP A 195 16.09 -5.03 -12.95
N TYR A 196 15.80 -3.95 -13.68
CA TYR A 196 15.66 -2.60 -13.10
C TYR A 196 14.54 -2.51 -12.08
N TYR A 197 13.48 -3.26 -12.30
CA TYR A 197 12.30 -3.25 -11.44
C TYR A 197 12.60 -3.75 -10.03
N GLN A 198 13.54 -4.68 -9.91
CA GLN A 198 13.94 -5.26 -8.63
C GLN A 198 14.87 -4.34 -7.82
N SER A 199 15.59 -3.44 -8.46
CA SER A 199 16.58 -2.56 -7.81
C SER A 199 16.01 -1.20 -7.38
N GLN A 200 14.71 -1.00 -7.46
CA GLN A 200 14.02 0.26 -7.09
C GLN A 200 13.32 0.20 -5.74
#